data_a329cda4e420d190b0aa835a5509750a
#
_entry.id   a329cda4e420d190b0aa835a5509750a
#
_cell.length_a   1.000
_cell.length_b   1.000
_cell.length_c   1.000
_cell.angle_alpha   90.00
_cell.angle_beta   90.00
_cell.angle_gamma   90.00
#
_symmetry.space_group_name_H-M   'P 1'
#
loop_
_entity.id
_entity.type
_entity.pdbx_description
1 polymer ?
#
loop_
_entity_poly.entity_id
_entity_poly.type
_entity_poly.pdbx_seq_one_letter_code
_entity_poly.pdbx_strand_id
1 'polypeptide(L)'
;MNTNFVVNEYALVWYLLFQASISEPIYKIKQRLWDAFKDKYNNMFNDKLLILEDYKNFIPNDDTIYNIFFESKEYQKIRKQVEKYRLEVMRIWDKNKKVTQKLYSNIIREKVDEFTFFVVSKELNIIDNPIKEKAIIGIEIDKKDTTEYLLRLNMVLVMNSIKKYNEEDNDFKNDIVELAILNEYASNLNDRSCYLNGTPSLMELKRWIYPYWLMYLGIPKDELLSRMMRDKIAFELDNYAYEKELVKMNLEEFIDFCIRNKRYIIREQKVTKQEINKFQQMDEVPEEII
;
A
#
# COMPACT_ATOMS: atom_id res chain seq x y z
N MET A 1 8.46 -15.30 -4.80
CA MET A 1 8.87 -13.90 -4.60
C MET A 1 10.07 -13.85 -3.66
N ASN A 2 11.15 -13.23 -4.09
CA ASN A 2 12.33 -12.94 -3.28
C ASN A 2 12.27 -11.48 -2.85
N THR A 3 12.34 -11.21 -1.53
CA THR A 3 12.25 -9.85 -1.01
C THR A 3 13.53 -9.51 -0.29
N ASN A 4 14.20 -8.46 -0.75
CA ASN A 4 15.45 -7.98 -0.22
C ASN A 4 15.23 -6.72 0.61
N PHE A 5 15.89 -6.64 1.76
CA PHE A 5 15.95 -5.43 2.58
C PHE A 5 17.39 -4.96 2.63
N VAL A 6 17.65 -3.82 2.04
CA VAL A 6 19.02 -3.30 1.81
C VAL A 6 19.13 -1.89 2.35
N VAL A 7 20.23 -1.57 3.03
CA VAL A 7 20.59 -0.19 3.29
C VAL A 7 21.37 0.31 2.09
N ASN A 8 20.71 1.14 1.27
CA ASN A 8 21.38 1.87 0.21
C ASN A 8 21.86 3.21 0.80
N GLU A 9 23.17 3.42 0.85
CA GLU A 9 23.76 4.59 1.52
C GLU A 9 23.41 5.90 0.84
N TYR A 10 23.33 5.90 -0.49
CA TYR A 10 22.94 7.07 -1.27
C TYR A 10 21.45 7.40 -1.07
N ALA A 11 20.58 6.41 -1.09
CA ALA A 11 19.18 6.61 -0.75
C ALA A 11 19.01 7.14 0.67
N LEU A 12 19.74 6.60 1.64
CA LEU A 12 19.70 7.06 3.02
C LEU A 12 20.10 8.54 3.13
N VAL A 13 21.21 8.93 2.49
CA VAL A 13 21.65 10.33 2.49
C VAL A 13 20.65 11.23 1.79
N TRP A 14 20.14 10.82 0.64
CA TRP A 14 19.17 11.61 -0.12
C TRP A 14 17.91 11.89 0.70
N TYR A 15 17.33 10.86 1.34
CA TYR A 15 16.14 11.03 2.17
C TYR A 15 16.42 11.83 3.44
N LEU A 16 17.58 11.68 4.05
CA LEU A 16 18.00 12.50 5.18
C LEU A 16 18.11 13.99 4.81
N LEU A 17 18.58 14.29 3.59
CA LEU A 17 18.74 15.66 3.14
C LEU A 17 17.44 16.32 2.69
N PHE A 18 16.64 15.61 1.90
CA PHE A 18 15.55 16.20 1.15
C PHE A 18 14.17 15.91 1.75
N GLN A 19 14.02 14.81 2.47
CA GLN A 19 12.72 14.37 2.99
C GLN A 19 12.60 14.48 4.52
N ALA A 20 13.70 14.69 5.24
CA ALA A 20 13.65 14.71 6.69
C ALA A 20 12.82 15.88 7.22
N SER A 21 11.78 15.56 7.94
CA SER A 21 11.26 16.45 8.97
C SER A 21 12.35 16.68 10.02
N ILE A 22 12.43 17.87 10.54
CA ILE A 22 13.56 18.39 11.32
C ILE A 22 13.66 17.63 12.67
N SER A 23 14.33 16.48 12.68
CA SER A 23 14.86 15.93 13.93
C SER A 23 16.25 16.54 14.20
N GLU A 24 16.59 16.77 15.45
CA GLU A 24 17.83 17.44 15.81
C GLU A 24 19.11 16.77 15.26
N PRO A 25 19.27 15.43 15.24
CA PRO A 25 20.41 14.78 14.62
C PRO A 25 20.54 15.05 13.12
N ILE A 26 19.40 15.05 12.42
CA ILE A 26 19.35 15.29 10.97
C ILE A 26 19.61 16.75 10.64
N TYR A 27 19.12 17.67 11.45
CA TYR A 27 19.42 19.08 11.31
C TYR A 27 20.92 19.35 11.42
N LYS A 28 21.62 18.74 12.38
CA LYS A 28 23.07 18.87 12.52
C LYS A 28 23.84 18.34 11.32
N ILE A 29 23.37 17.26 10.70
CA ILE A 29 23.98 16.73 9.47
C ILE A 29 23.75 17.69 8.30
N LYS A 30 22.52 18.16 8.13
CA LYS A 30 22.19 19.18 7.10
C LYS A 30 23.04 20.43 7.26
N GLN A 31 23.17 20.92 8.48
CA GLN A 31 23.93 22.14 8.79
C GLN A 31 25.42 21.97 8.48
N ARG A 32 26.02 20.83 8.80
CA ARG A 32 27.42 20.55 8.46
C ARG A 32 27.68 20.48 6.96
N LEU A 33 26.75 19.89 6.21
CA LEU A 33 26.80 19.91 4.77
C LEU A 33 26.68 21.32 4.23
N TRP A 34 25.76 22.09 4.74
CA TRP A 34 25.58 23.46 4.36
C TRP A 34 26.87 24.27 4.62
N ASP A 35 27.44 24.14 5.79
CA ASP A 35 28.69 24.86 6.17
C ASP A 35 29.88 24.42 5.31
N ALA A 36 29.97 23.16 4.92
CA ALA A 36 31.03 22.64 4.08
C ALA A 36 30.90 23.02 2.58
N PHE A 37 29.67 23.22 2.12
CA PHE A 37 29.37 23.35 0.69
C PHE A 37 28.51 24.55 0.32
N LYS A 38 28.29 25.50 1.24
CA LYS A 38 27.41 26.65 0.98
C LYS A 38 27.71 27.40 -0.32
N ASP A 39 28.99 27.51 -0.67
CA ASP A 39 29.44 28.22 -1.87
C ASP A 39 29.15 27.41 -3.17
N LYS A 40 29.18 26.09 -3.09
CA LYS A 40 28.73 25.18 -4.17
C LYS A 40 27.20 24.96 -4.13
N TYR A 41 26.61 24.96 -2.95
CA TYR A 41 25.19 24.72 -2.72
C TYR A 41 24.28 25.73 -3.39
N ASN A 42 24.65 27.00 -3.40
CA ASN A 42 23.87 28.05 -4.05
C ASN A 42 23.68 27.80 -5.55
N ASN A 43 24.65 27.18 -6.21
CA ASN A 43 24.55 26.78 -7.60
C ASN A 43 23.84 25.42 -7.76
N MET A 44 24.07 24.46 -6.86
CA MET A 44 23.54 23.09 -6.92
C MET A 44 22.10 22.99 -6.49
N PHE A 45 21.61 23.84 -5.59
CA PHE A 45 20.20 23.84 -5.16
C PHE A 45 19.27 24.26 -6.30
N ASN A 46 19.73 25.17 -7.15
CA ASN A 46 19.00 25.59 -8.33
C ASN A 46 19.06 24.58 -9.48
N ASP A 47 20.12 23.78 -9.58
CA ASP A 47 20.38 22.91 -10.72
C ASP A 47 19.97 21.45 -10.50
N LYS A 48 19.40 21.09 -9.36
CA LYS A 48 19.08 19.70 -8.99
C LYS A 48 20.31 18.76 -8.97
N LEU A 49 21.51 19.24 -8.88
CA LEU A 49 22.77 18.51 -9.09
C LEU A 49 23.33 17.84 -7.83
N LEU A 50 22.81 18.17 -6.64
CA LEU A 50 22.98 17.32 -5.45
C LEU A 50 22.20 16.03 -5.59
N ILE A 51 21.52 15.96 -6.65
CA ILE A 51 20.60 14.95 -6.98
C ILE A 51 21.41 13.88 -7.68
N LEU A 52 21.03 12.71 -7.43
CA LEU A 52 21.45 11.51 -8.12
C LEU A 52 21.31 11.71 -9.63
N GLU A 53 22.30 11.34 -10.42
CA GLU A 53 22.24 11.33 -11.88
C GLU A 53 21.00 10.58 -12.37
N ASP A 54 20.73 9.48 -11.69
CA ASP A 54 19.45 8.80 -11.76
C ASP A 54 18.94 8.57 -10.33
N TYR A 55 18.13 9.53 -9.83
CA TYR A 55 17.57 9.41 -8.48
C TYR A 55 16.79 8.09 -8.27
N LYS A 56 16.26 7.51 -9.35
CA LYS A 56 15.57 6.23 -9.31
C LYS A 56 16.50 5.08 -9.00
N ASN A 57 17.73 5.13 -9.44
CA ASN A 57 18.75 4.12 -9.15
C ASN A 57 19.64 4.49 -7.96
N PHE A 58 19.50 5.71 -7.44
CA PHE A 58 20.34 6.26 -6.37
C PHE A 58 21.84 6.17 -6.71
N ILE A 59 22.17 6.60 -7.92
CA ILE A 59 23.54 6.76 -8.39
C ILE A 59 23.91 8.24 -8.29
N PRO A 60 24.97 8.63 -7.57
CA PRO A 60 25.36 10.02 -7.42
C PRO A 60 26.03 10.56 -8.68
N ASN A 61 25.81 11.86 -8.98
CA ASN A 61 26.57 12.59 -9.99
C ASN A 61 27.98 12.95 -9.51
N ASP A 62 28.10 13.21 -8.20
CA ASP A 62 29.36 13.60 -7.56
C ASP A 62 29.47 12.90 -6.19
N ASP A 63 30.37 11.94 -6.11
CA ASP A 63 30.63 11.18 -4.89
C ASP A 63 31.28 12.02 -3.79
N THR A 64 31.90 13.16 -4.12
CA THR A 64 32.63 13.99 -3.15
C THR A 64 31.73 14.47 -2.02
N ILE A 65 30.46 14.80 -2.36
CA ILE A 65 29.48 15.26 -1.37
C ILE A 65 29.08 14.13 -0.44
N TYR A 66 28.86 12.95 -1.01
CA TYR A 66 28.45 11.76 -0.26
C TYR A 66 29.57 11.25 0.65
N ASN A 67 30.83 11.30 0.19
CA ASN A 67 31.98 10.86 0.98
C ASN A 67 32.12 11.66 2.29
N ILE A 68 31.88 12.96 2.26
CA ILE A 68 31.92 13.80 3.47
C ILE A 68 30.84 13.38 4.46
N PHE A 69 29.66 12.99 3.94
CA PHE A 69 28.61 12.42 4.78
C PHE A 69 29.05 11.11 5.41
N PHE A 70 29.51 10.18 4.57
CA PHE A 70 29.89 8.84 5.00
C PHE A 70 30.97 8.85 6.06
N GLU A 71 31.89 9.82 6.02
CA GLU A 71 32.96 10.01 7.01
C GLU A 71 32.49 10.68 8.32
N SER A 72 31.31 11.31 8.32
CA SER A 72 30.82 12.00 9.51
C SER A 72 30.41 11.01 10.63
N LYS A 73 30.75 11.36 11.88
CA LYS A 73 30.38 10.54 13.06
C LYS A 73 28.86 10.42 13.22
N GLU A 74 28.13 11.44 12.87
CA GLU A 74 26.68 11.51 12.95
C GLU A 74 26.03 10.56 11.96
N TYR A 75 26.49 10.58 10.71
CA TYR A 75 26.03 9.65 9.69
C TYR A 75 26.32 8.20 10.11
N GLN A 76 27.52 7.90 10.54
CA GLN A 76 27.89 6.55 10.99
C GLN A 76 27.02 6.07 12.14
N LYS A 77 26.59 6.95 13.03
CA LYS A 77 25.65 6.62 14.11
C LYS A 77 24.27 6.29 13.54
N ILE A 78 23.76 7.10 12.63
CA ILE A 78 22.47 6.87 11.96
C ILE A 78 22.52 5.55 11.17
N ARG A 79 23.54 5.35 10.37
CA ARG A 79 23.74 4.13 9.59
C ARG A 79 23.69 2.86 10.47
N LYS A 80 24.35 2.88 11.63
CA LYS A 80 24.27 1.77 12.59
C LYS A 80 22.87 1.54 13.15
N GLN A 81 22.10 2.60 13.35
CA GLN A 81 20.70 2.50 13.77
C GLN A 81 19.82 1.92 12.67
N VAL A 82 20.01 2.39 11.43
CA VAL A 82 19.31 1.88 10.25
C VAL A 82 19.60 0.40 10.01
N GLU A 83 20.86 -0.03 10.21
CA GLU A 83 21.21 -1.45 10.09
C GLU A 83 20.50 -2.33 11.13
N LYS A 84 20.39 -1.86 12.37
CA LYS A 84 19.60 -2.55 13.40
C LYS A 84 18.12 -2.63 13.05
N TYR A 85 17.58 -1.52 12.55
CA TYR A 85 16.19 -1.44 12.07
C TYR A 85 15.97 -2.40 10.90
N ARG A 86 16.88 -2.44 9.91
CA ARG A 86 16.82 -3.40 8.79
C ARG A 86 16.73 -4.85 9.27
N LEU A 87 17.55 -5.24 10.24
CA LEU A 87 17.51 -6.59 10.80
C LEU A 87 16.19 -6.88 11.53
N GLU A 88 15.61 -5.90 12.19
CA GLU A 88 14.30 -6.02 12.84
C GLU A 88 13.19 -6.22 11.79
N VAL A 89 13.18 -5.42 10.75
CA VAL A 89 12.25 -5.55 9.60
C VAL A 89 12.35 -6.94 8.97
N MET A 90 13.56 -7.41 8.68
CA MET A 90 13.77 -8.74 8.11
C MET A 90 13.19 -9.85 9.00
N ARG A 91 13.40 -9.79 10.31
CA ARG A 91 12.86 -10.78 11.25
C ARG A 91 11.32 -10.81 11.23
N ILE A 92 10.69 -9.64 11.20
CA ILE A 92 9.23 -9.52 11.13
C ILE A 92 8.73 -10.10 9.81
N TRP A 93 9.37 -9.74 8.71
CA TRP A 93 9.03 -10.24 7.38
C TRP A 93 9.15 -11.76 7.28
N ASP A 94 10.29 -12.32 7.68
CA ASP A 94 10.57 -13.75 7.60
C ASP A 94 9.58 -14.58 8.44
N LYS A 95 9.20 -14.07 9.61
CA LYS A 95 8.18 -14.69 10.46
C LYS A 95 6.83 -14.79 9.77
N ASN A 96 6.49 -13.82 8.92
CA ASN A 96 5.19 -13.72 8.24
C ASN A 96 5.26 -14.09 6.75
N LYS A 97 6.40 -14.56 6.26
CA LYS A 97 6.64 -14.88 4.84
C LYS A 97 5.59 -15.81 4.24
N LYS A 98 5.15 -16.82 5.00
CA LYS A 98 4.12 -17.78 4.52
C LYS A 98 2.78 -17.10 4.25
N VAL A 99 2.38 -16.15 5.10
CA VAL A 99 1.11 -15.40 4.92
C VAL A 99 1.21 -14.50 3.69
N THR A 100 2.35 -13.82 3.52
CA THR A 100 2.61 -13.01 2.33
C THR A 100 2.63 -13.87 1.05
N GLN A 101 3.23 -15.05 1.09
CA GLN A 101 3.22 -15.96 -0.06
C GLN A 101 1.80 -16.40 -0.43
N LYS A 102 0.93 -16.69 0.56
CA LYS A 102 -0.49 -16.98 0.31
C LYS A 102 -1.23 -15.79 -0.32
N LEU A 103 -0.96 -14.56 0.14
CA LEU A 103 -1.51 -13.36 -0.48
C LEU A 103 -1.18 -13.33 -1.99
N TYR A 104 0.09 -13.52 -2.34
CA TYR A 104 0.52 -13.48 -3.74
C TYR A 104 -0.01 -14.63 -4.58
N SER A 105 -0.01 -15.85 -4.06
CA SER A 105 -0.47 -17.02 -4.82
C SER A 105 -1.99 -17.05 -5.00
N ASN A 106 -2.76 -16.67 -4.00
CA ASN A 106 -4.20 -16.89 -3.98
C ASN A 106 -5.01 -15.64 -4.30
N ILE A 107 -4.47 -14.47 -3.99
CA ILE A 107 -5.20 -13.21 -4.09
C ILE A 107 -4.63 -12.35 -5.22
N ILE A 108 -3.34 -12.05 -5.19
CA ILE A 108 -2.73 -11.21 -6.24
C ILE A 108 -2.62 -11.98 -7.55
N ARG A 109 -2.23 -13.27 -7.49
CA ARG A 109 -2.07 -14.19 -8.63
C ARG A 109 -1.09 -13.69 -9.68
N GLU A 110 -0.16 -12.84 -9.25
CA GLU A 110 0.92 -12.31 -10.07
C GLU A 110 2.27 -12.88 -9.63
N LYS A 111 3.19 -13.02 -10.60
CA LYS A 111 4.56 -13.38 -10.30
C LYS A 111 5.36 -12.10 -10.05
N VAL A 112 5.77 -11.91 -8.82
CA VAL A 112 6.82 -10.95 -8.47
C VAL A 112 8.06 -11.78 -8.17
N ASP A 113 9.05 -11.73 -9.05
CA ASP A 113 10.27 -12.52 -8.90
C ASP A 113 11.16 -11.96 -7.82
N GLU A 114 11.40 -10.66 -7.82
CA GLU A 114 12.24 -9.98 -6.85
C GLU A 114 11.69 -8.60 -6.52
N PHE A 115 11.80 -8.21 -5.25
CA PHE A 115 11.44 -6.88 -4.76
C PHE A 115 12.46 -6.39 -3.74
N THR A 116 12.89 -5.13 -3.85
CA THR A 116 13.87 -4.56 -2.95
C THR A 116 13.28 -3.40 -2.14
N PHE A 117 13.34 -3.51 -0.82
CA PHE A 117 13.12 -2.40 0.09
C PHE A 117 14.46 -1.75 0.46
N PHE A 118 14.61 -0.49 0.10
CA PHE A 118 15.68 0.36 0.61
C PHE A 118 15.30 0.89 1.97
N VAL A 119 15.97 0.37 2.98
CA VAL A 119 15.70 0.71 4.38
C VAL A 119 16.45 1.98 4.73
N VAL A 120 15.70 2.98 5.18
CA VAL A 120 16.22 4.27 5.66
C VAL A 120 15.89 4.47 7.15
N SER A 121 16.22 5.62 7.72
CA SER A 121 15.92 5.86 9.13
C SER A 121 14.42 5.86 9.41
N LYS A 122 13.99 5.12 10.42
CA LYS A 122 12.59 5.10 10.88
C LYS A 122 12.07 6.46 11.34
N GLU A 123 12.96 7.35 11.76
CA GLU A 123 12.66 8.71 12.18
C GLU A 123 12.20 9.60 11.01
N LEU A 124 12.42 9.16 9.76
CA LEU A 124 11.90 9.84 8.58
C LEU A 124 10.38 9.64 8.40
N ASN A 125 9.83 8.61 9.00
CA ASN A 125 8.42 8.21 8.90
C ASN A 125 7.92 8.19 7.44
N ILE A 126 8.66 7.52 6.58
CA ILE A 126 8.41 7.50 5.14
C ILE A 126 8.21 6.10 4.59
N ILE A 127 7.28 5.99 3.66
CA ILE A 127 7.19 4.94 2.67
C ILE A 127 7.03 5.61 1.31
N ASP A 128 7.88 5.26 0.36
CA ASP A 128 7.86 5.82 -0.98
C ASP A 128 8.14 4.74 -2.03
N ASN A 129 7.58 4.93 -3.22
CA ASN A 129 7.62 4.00 -4.35
C ASN A 129 8.24 4.67 -5.58
N PRO A 130 9.51 5.02 -5.55
CA PRO A 130 10.13 5.78 -6.63
C PRO A 130 10.23 5.00 -7.95
N ILE A 131 10.30 3.66 -7.90
CA ILE A 131 10.56 2.82 -9.07
C ILE A 131 9.79 1.50 -8.96
N LYS A 132 9.55 0.87 -10.11
CA LYS A 132 9.04 -0.50 -10.18
C LYS A 132 9.99 -1.47 -9.45
N GLU A 133 9.44 -2.37 -8.66
CA GLU A 133 10.15 -3.41 -7.90
C GLU A 133 11.09 -2.90 -6.78
N LYS A 134 11.03 -1.60 -6.47
CA LYS A 134 11.80 -0.99 -5.38
C LYS A 134 10.95 -0.03 -4.57
N ALA A 135 11.12 -0.02 -3.27
CA ALA A 135 10.46 0.93 -2.38
C ALA A 135 11.42 1.42 -1.28
N ILE A 136 11.15 2.61 -0.79
CA ILE A 136 11.84 3.18 0.36
C ILE A 136 10.98 2.94 1.60
N ILE A 137 11.63 2.53 2.69
CA ILE A 137 10.94 2.28 3.95
C ILE A 137 11.73 2.84 5.13
N GLY A 138 11.07 3.68 5.91
CA GLY A 138 11.62 4.25 7.14
C GLY A 138 10.49 4.66 8.07
N ILE A 139 9.75 3.68 8.62
CA ILE A 139 8.64 3.90 9.56
C ILE A 139 8.87 3.16 10.87
N GLU A 140 8.25 3.66 11.92
CA GLU A 140 8.36 3.03 13.23
C GLU A 140 7.61 1.70 13.30
N ILE A 141 8.18 0.75 14.02
CA ILE A 141 7.58 -0.57 14.27
C ILE A 141 6.98 -0.56 15.67
N ASP A 142 5.67 -0.81 15.77
CA ASP A 142 5.10 -1.17 17.06
C ASP A 142 5.54 -2.60 17.42
N LYS A 143 6.34 -2.72 18.47
CA LYS A 143 6.85 -4.02 18.94
C LYS A 143 5.77 -4.92 19.55
N LYS A 144 4.65 -4.34 19.95
CA LYS A 144 3.52 -5.09 20.53
C LYS A 144 2.62 -5.65 19.44
N ASP A 145 2.43 -4.88 18.37
CA ASP A 145 1.62 -5.29 17.24
C ASP A 145 2.29 -4.88 15.91
N THR A 146 2.83 -5.86 15.22
CA THR A 146 3.50 -5.66 13.92
C THR A 146 2.52 -5.72 12.73
N THR A 147 1.23 -5.88 12.99
CA THR A 147 0.21 -6.05 11.93
C THR A 147 0.18 -4.84 11.01
N GLU A 148 0.03 -3.64 11.54
CA GLU A 148 -0.02 -2.42 10.73
C GLU A 148 1.25 -2.24 9.88
N TYR A 149 2.40 -2.54 10.44
CA TYR A 149 3.66 -2.47 9.72
C TYR A 149 3.67 -3.42 8.51
N LEU A 150 3.24 -4.66 8.69
CA LEU A 150 3.13 -5.64 7.62
C LEU A 150 2.10 -5.26 6.56
N LEU A 151 0.97 -4.67 6.96
CA LEU A 151 -0.04 -4.17 6.03
C LEU A 151 0.55 -3.09 5.13
N ARG A 152 1.27 -2.13 5.70
CA ARG A 152 1.93 -1.05 4.94
C ARG A 152 2.98 -1.61 3.96
N LEU A 153 3.82 -2.55 4.38
CA LEU A 153 4.80 -3.19 3.48
C LEU A 153 4.12 -3.90 2.31
N ASN A 154 3.10 -4.69 2.58
CA ASN A 154 2.41 -5.42 1.53
C ASN A 154 1.58 -4.48 0.62
N MET A 155 1.00 -3.40 1.16
CA MET A 155 0.34 -2.37 0.36
C MET A 155 1.30 -1.81 -0.70
N VAL A 156 2.48 -1.36 -0.28
CA VAL A 156 3.50 -0.81 -1.18
C VAL A 156 3.93 -1.84 -2.22
N LEU A 157 4.13 -3.08 -1.80
CA LEU A 157 4.58 -4.16 -2.66
C LEU A 157 3.53 -4.48 -3.74
N VAL A 158 2.25 -4.57 -3.36
CA VAL A 158 1.15 -4.81 -4.30
C VAL A 158 0.93 -3.61 -5.22
N MET A 159 0.92 -2.39 -4.68
CA MET A 159 0.80 -1.16 -5.49
C MET A 159 1.91 -1.05 -6.54
N ASN A 160 3.09 -1.52 -6.23
CA ASN A 160 4.24 -1.48 -7.13
C ASN A 160 4.21 -2.60 -8.19
N SER A 161 3.57 -3.73 -7.89
CA SER A 161 3.45 -4.83 -8.85
C SER A 161 2.36 -4.61 -9.91
N ILE A 162 1.47 -3.66 -9.69
CA ILE A 162 0.37 -3.34 -10.59
C ILE A 162 0.75 -2.16 -11.49
N LYS A 163 0.30 -2.17 -12.74
CA LYS A 163 0.52 -1.05 -13.68
C LYS A 163 -0.04 0.29 -13.15
N LYS A 164 0.48 1.39 -13.66
CA LYS A 164 -0.06 2.72 -13.37
C LYS A 164 -1.34 2.93 -14.16
N TYR A 165 -2.34 3.49 -13.49
CA TYR A 165 -3.61 3.94 -14.07
C TYR A 165 -3.64 5.46 -14.17
N ASN A 166 -4.59 6.00 -14.93
CA ASN A 166 -4.88 7.43 -14.93
C ASN A 166 -5.54 7.85 -13.59
N GLU A 167 -5.65 9.15 -13.35
CA GLU A 167 -6.20 9.68 -12.08
C GLU A 167 -7.63 9.20 -11.81
N GLU A 168 -8.48 9.12 -12.86
CA GLU A 168 -9.88 8.71 -12.72
C GLU A 168 -10.05 7.24 -12.31
N ASP A 169 -9.12 6.38 -12.71
CA ASP A 169 -9.18 4.94 -12.47
C ASP A 169 -8.36 4.51 -11.25
N ASN A 170 -7.54 5.41 -10.69
CA ASN A 170 -6.74 5.12 -9.49
C ASN A 170 -7.59 4.76 -8.27
N ASP A 171 -8.80 5.30 -8.14
CA ASP A 171 -9.68 4.99 -7.04
C ASP A 171 -10.09 3.52 -7.05
N PHE A 172 -10.42 2.95 -8.22
CA PHE A 172 -10.70 1.51 -8.35
C PHE A 172 -9.49 0.66 -7.97
N LYS A 173 -8.31 1.03 -8.48
CA LYS A 173 -7.06 0.36 -8.13
C LYS A 173 -6.82 0.39 -6.62
N ASN A 174 -6.91 1.56 -6.01
CA ASN A 174 -6.63 1.74 -4.58
C ASN A 174 -7.60 0.94 -3.73
N ASP A 175 -8.91 1.02 -4.01
CA ASP A 175 -9.94 0.31 -3.27
C ASP A 175 -9.81 -1.21 -3.39
N ILE A 176 -9.46 -1.72 -4.58
CA ILE A 176 -9.23 -3.15 -4.79
C ILE A 176 -7.97 -3.64 -4.05
N VAL A 177 -6.89 -2.86 -4.10
CA VAL A 177 -5.67 -3.18 -3.35
C VAL A 177 -5.92 -3.13 -1.84
N GLU A 178 -6.72 -2.18 -1.37
CA GLU A 178 -7.13 -2.15 0.03
C GLU A 178 -8.00 -3.35 0.42
N LEU A 179 -8.91 -3.82 -0.44
CA LEU A 179 -9.65 -5.06 -0.20
C LEU A 179 -8.69 -6.24 -0.04
N ALA A 180 -7.68 -6.36 -0.91
CA ALA A 180 -6.70 -7.44 -0.83
C ALA A 180 -5.87 -7.38 0.45
N ILE A 181 -5.46 -6.20 0.89
CA ILE A 181 -4.56 -6.03 2.03
C ILE A 181 -5.31 -5.90 3.35
N LEU A 182 -6.27 -4.97 3.43
CA LEU A 182 -6.92 -4.67 4.72
C LEU A 182 -7.96 -5.72 5.10
N ASN A 183 -8.56 -6.41 4.12
CA ASN A 183 -9.51 -7.46 4.42
C ASN A 183 -8.86 -8.84 4.40
N GLU A 184 -8.31 -9.25 3.25
CA GLU A 184 -7.87 -10.63 3.08
C GLU A 184 -6.54 -10.90 3.80
N TYR A 185 -5.53 -10.06 3.59
CA TYR A 185 -4.22 -10.27 4.22
C TYR A 185 -4.27 -10.05 5.73
N ALA A 186 -4.96 -8.99 6.20
CA ALA A 186 -5.13 -8.71 7.63
C ALA A 186 -5.86 -9.84 8.36
N SER A 187 -6.89 -10.41 7.73
CA SER A 187 -7.63 -11.55 8.29
C SER A 187 -6.76 -12.80 8.42
N ASN A 188 -5.91 -13.06 7.42
CA ASN A 188 -4.96 -14.18 7.45
C ASN A 188 -3.84 -13.98 8.49
N LEU A 189 -3.41 -12.74 8.74
CA LEU A 189 -2.42 -12.44 9.78
C LEU A 189 -2.95 -12.72 11.19
N ASN A 190 -4.21 -12.39 11.43
CA ASN A 190 -4.84 -12.45 12.74
C ASN A 190 -5.64 -13.75 12.97
N ASP A 191 -5.57 -14.71 12.04
CA ASP A 191 -6.37 -15.95 12.06
C ASP A 191 -7.87 -15.68 12.28
N ARG A 192 -8.38 -14.60 11.68
CA ARG A 192 -9.78 -14.19 11.76
C ARG A 192 -10.46 -14.45 10.42
N SER A 193 -11.75 -14.74 10.47
CA SER A 193 -12.54 -14.77 9.24
C SER A 193 -12.58 -13.39 8.61
N CYS A 194 -12.29 -13.33 7.32
CA CYS A 194 -12.37 -12.10 6.55
C CYS A 194 -13.82 -11.61 6.53
N TYR A 195 -14.06 -10.43 7.04
CA TYR A 195 -15.34 -9.73 6.98
C TYR A 195 -15.12 -8.22 7.01
N LEU A 196 -16.08 -7.55 6.43
CA LEU A 196 -16.00 -6.11 6.21
C LEU A 196 -16.58 -5.27 7.34
N ASN A 197 -17.24 -5.91 8.31
CA ASN A 197 -17.90 -5.23 9.42
C ASN A 197 -16.91 -4.40 10.25
N GLY A 198 -17.19 -3.12 10.30
CA GLY A 198 -16.47 -2.17 11.13
C GLY A 198 -15.17 -1.64 10.55
N THR A 199 -14.84 -1.99 9.31
CA THR A 199 -13.73 -1.32 8.64
C THR A 199 -14.24 -0.07 7.92
N PRO A 200 -13.68 1.12 8.20
CA PRO A 200 -13.99 2.33 7.43
C PRO A 200 -13.74 2.16 5.93
N SER A 201 -12.96 1.13 5.59
CA SER A 201 -12.53 0.80 4.24
C SER A 201 -13.64 0.35 3.28
N LEU A 202 -14.87 0.15 3.74
CA LEU A 202 -15.99 -0.26 2.88
C LEU A 202 -16.97 0.84 2.56
N MET A 203 -16.59 2.04 2.79
CA MET A 203 -17.44 3.15 2.38
C MET A 203 -17.29 3.36 0.87
N GLU A 204 -18.40 3.61 0.21
CA GLU A 204 -18.46 4.02 -1.20
C GLU A 204 -18.10 2.95 -2.23
N LEU A 205 -17.02 3.15 -2.98
CA LEU A 205 -16.67 2.34 -4.14
C LEU A 205 -16.38 0.87 -3.79
N LYS A 206 -15.75 0.59 -2.63
CA LYS A 206 -15.46 -0.78 -2.18
C LYS A 206 -16.73 -1.61 -2.01
N ARG A 207 -17.82 -1.01 -1.53
CA ARG A 207 -19.11 -1.70 -1.39
C ARG A 207 -19.67 -2.14 -2.75
N TRP A 208 -19.42 -1.36 -3.79
CA TRP A 208 -19.87 -1.67 -5.14
C TRP A 208 -19.03 -2.76 -5.79
N ILE A 209 -17.73 -2.77 -5.51
CA ILE A 209 -16.80 -3.77 -6.01
C ILE A 209 -16.93 -5.09 -5.25
N TYR A 210 -17.34 -5.06 -3.99
CA TYR A 210 -17.28 -6.20 -3.08
C TYR A 210 -17.95 -7.49 -3.57
N PRO A 211 -19.13 -7.48 -4.19
CA PRO A 211 -19.70 -8.72 -4.75
C PRO A 211 -18.82 -9.36 -5.81
N TYR A 212 -18.26 -8.54 -6.69
CA TYR A 212 -17.34 -8.98 -7.74
C TYR A 212 -16.00 -9.45 -7.15
N TRP A 213 -15.57 -8.81 -6.08
CA TRP A 213 -14.39 -9.22 -5.31
C TRP A 213 -14.56 -10.62 -4.72
N LEU A 214 -15.71 -10.91 -4.12
CA LEU A 214 -16.00 -12.24 -3.58
C LEU A 214 -16.03 -13.32 -4.69
N MET A 215 -16.57 -12.99 -5.86
CA MET A 215 -16.51 -13.88 -7.03
C MET A 215 -15.07 -14.07 -7.53
N TYR A 216 -14.29 -13.01 -7.59
CA TYR A 216 -12.87 -13.07 -7.92
C TYR A 216 -12.11 -14.00 -6.97
N LEU A 217 -12.37 -13.96 -5.68
CA LEU A 217 -11.81 -14.87 -4.70
C LEU A 217 -12.30 -16.31 -4.84
N GLY A 218 -13.33 -16.58 -5.65
CA GLY A 218 -13.94 -17.89 -5.81
C GLY A 218 -14.81 -18.30 -4.62
N ILE A 219 -15.38 -17.34 -3.92
CA ILE A 219 -16.29 -17.62 -2.80
C ILE A 219 -17.59 -18.24 -3.33
N PRO A 220 -18.03 -19.40 -2.81
CA PRO A 220 -19.26 -20.04 -3.24
C PRO A 220 -20.48 -19.13 -3.08
N LYS A 221 -21.46 -19.28 -3.98
CA LYS A 221 -22.65 -18.42 -4.05
C LYS A 221 -23.38 -18.27 -2.71
N ASP A 222 -23.60 -19.35 -1.99
CA ASP A 222 -24.32 -19.31 -0.71
C ASP A 222 -23.55 -18.54 0.36
N GLU A 223 -22.23 -18.69 0.40
CA GLU A 223 -21.37 -17.94 1.30
C GLU A 223 -21.29 -16.48 0.87
N LEU A 224 -21.21 -16.20 -0.43
CA LEU A 224 -21.25 -14.84 -0.97
C LEU A 224 -22.52 -14.12 -0.51
N LEU A 225 -23.69 -14.73 -0.70
CA LEU A 225 -24.96 -14.16 -0.27
C LEU A 225 -25.02 -13.93 1.24
N SER A 226 -24.53 -14.91 2.03
CA SER A 226 -24.46 -14.77 3.49
C SER A 226 -23.57 -13.57 3.90
N ARG A 227 -22.42 -13.39 3.26
CA ARG A 227 -21.55 -12.24 3.53
C ARG A 227 -22.21 -10.92 3.12
N MET A 228 -22.85 -10.88 1.95
CA MET A 228 -23.57 -9.71 1.45
C MET A 228 -24.71 -9.28 2.37
N MET A 229 -25.51 -10.25 2.85
CA MET A 229 -26.59 -9.97 3.81
C MET A 229 -26.05 -9.45 5.14
N ARG A 230 -25.01 -10.07 5.68
CA ARG A 230 -24.38 -9.63 6.91
C ARG A 230 -23.87 -8.18 6.81
N ASP A 231 -23.26 -7.82 5.68
CA ASP A 231 -22.64 -6.54 5.44
C ASP A 231 -23.63 -5.50 4.87
N LYS A 232 -24.92 -5.89 4.78
CA LYS A 232 -26.02 -5.04 4.25
C LYS A 232 -25.70 -4.48 2.86
N ILE A 233 -25.17 -5.33 1.99
CA ILE A 233 -24.88 -5.01 0.60
C ILE A 233 -25.92 -5.70 -0.28
N ALA A 234 -26.65 -4.92 -1.06
CA ALA A 234 -27.57 -5.45 -2.02
C ALA A 234 -26.84 -5.90 -3.30
N PHE A 235 -27.27 -7.02 -3.86
CA PHE A 235 -26.67 -7.58 -5.05
C PHE A 235 -27.71 -8.44 -5.79
N GLU A 236 -27.81 -8.26 -7.10
CA GLU A 236 -28.71 -9.06 -7.92
C GLU A 236 -28.04 -10.39 -8.31
N LEU A 237 -28.79 -11.48 -8.15
CA LEU A 237 -28.28 -12.84 -8.39
C LEU A 237 -27.87 -13.11 -9.84
N ASP A 238 -28.44 -12.39 -10.79
CA ASP A 238 -28.15 -12.57 -12.21
C ASP A 238 -26.69 -12.17 -12.54
N ASN A 239 -26.11 -11.31 -11.72
CA ASN A 239 -24.72 -10.89 -11.88
C ASN A 239 -23.70 -11.96 -11.46
N TYR A 240 -24.13 -13.03 -10.82
CA TYR A 240 -23.26 -14.16 -10.50
C TYR A 240 -22.73 -14.90 -11.75
N ALA A 241 -23.25 -14.59 -12.91
CA ALA A 241 -22.75 -15.14 -14.18
C ALA A 241 -21.26 -14.83 -14.46
N TYR A 242 -20.74 -13.75 -13.88
CA TYR A 242 -19.31 -13.36 -14.01
C TYR A 242 -18.34 -14.24 -13.21
N GLU A 243 -18.79 -15.06 -12.26
CA GLU A 243 -17.93 -15.85 -11.38
C GLU A 243 -16.91 -16.69 -12.15
N LYS A 244 -17.34 -17.38 -13.20
CA LYS A 244 -16.48 -18.28 -14.00
C LYS A 244 -15.32 -17.53 -14.71
N GLU A 245 -15.51 -16.26 -15.00
CA GLU A 245 -14.52 -15.40 -15.62
C GLU A 245 -13.60 -14.80 -14.55
N LEU A 246 -14.18 -14.19 -13.52
CA LEU A 246 -13.45 -13.46 -12.49
C LEU A 246 -12.48 -14.34 -11.69
N VAL A 247 -12.88 -15.56 -11.38
CA VAL A 247 -12.04 -16.49 -10.61
C VAL A 247 -10.72 -16.86 -11.30
N LYS A 248 -10.63 -16.66 -12.62
CA LYS A 248 -9.43 -16.97 -13.42
C LYS A 248 -8.48 -15.79 -13.57
N MET A 249 -8.92 -14.59 -13.25
CA MET A 249 -8.16 -13.36 -13.40
C MET A 249 -7.05 -13.26 -12.35
N ASN A 250 -5.98 -12.55 -12.68
CA ASN A 250 -5.08 -11.98 -11.71
C ASN A 250 -5.62 -10.64 -11.20
N LEU A 251 -4.93 -10.01 -10.23
CA LEU A 251 -5.41 -8.77 -9.62
C LEU A 251 -5.47 -7.61 -10.61
N GLU A 252 -4.50 -7.49 -11.52
CA GLU A 252 -4.48 -6.43 -12.53
C GLU A 252 -5.63 -6.59 -13.54
N GLU A 253 -5.88 -7.81 -13.99
CA GLU A 253 -7.01 -8.13 -14.87
C GLU A 253 -8.36 -7.85 -14.20
N PHE A 254 -8.47 -8.13 -12.90
CA PHE A 254 -9.66 -7.82 -12.12
C PHE A 254 -9.88 -6.31 -11.98
N ILE A 255 -8.82 -5.54 -11.74
CA ILE A 255 -8.89 -4.05 -11.74
C ILE A 255 -9.37 -3.56 -13.10
N ASP A 256 -8.79 -4.07 -14.20
CA ASP A 256 -9.19 -3.71 -15.56
C ASP A 256 -10.66 -4.08 -15.84
N PHE A 257 -11.13 -5.22 -15.34
CA PHE A 257 -12.54 -5.58 -15.42
C PHE A 257 -13.44 -4.56 -14.71
N CYS A 258 -13.10 -4.19 -13.48
CA CYS A 258 -13.88 -3.21 -12.71
C CYS A 258 -13.92 -1.85 -13.40
N ILE A 259 -12.81 -1.37 -13.94
CA ILE A 259 -12.71 -0.10 -14.66
C ILE A 259 -13.59 -0.14 -15.94
N ARG A 260 -13.49 -1.19 -16.74
CA ARG A 260 -14.30 -1.35 -17.96
C ARG A 260 -15.79 -1.39 -17.67
N ASN A 261 -16.18 -1.98 -16.54
CA ASN A 261 -17.56 -2.13 -16.13
C ASN A 261 -18.02 -1.06 -15.11
N LYS A 262 -17.24 0.00 -14.90
CA LYS A 262 -17.47 1.07 -13.93
C LYS A 262 -18.90 1.59 -13.91
N ARG A 263 -19.46 1.89 -15.10
CA ARG A 263 -20.81 2.44 -15.23
C ARG A 263 -21.89 1.45 -14.79
N TYR A 264 -21.66 0.17 -15.04
CA TYR A 264 -22.56 -0.91 -14.68
C TYR A 264 -22.51 -1.17 -13.15
N ILE A 265 -21.35 -1.37 -12.62
CA ILE A 265 -21.10 -1.60 -11.17
C ILE A 265 -21.71 -0.44 -10.34
N ILE A 266 -21.46 0.81 -10.71
CA ILE A 266 -21.97 1.97 -9.97
C ILE A 266 -23.49 2.16 -10.15
N ARG A 267 -24.02 1.84 -11.34
CA ARG A 267 -25.43 2.00 -11.65
C ARG A 267 -26.33 1.06 -10.85
N GLU A 268 -25.93 -0.18 -10.68
CA GLU A 268 -26.69 -1.20 -9.95
C GLU A 268 -26.99 -0.78 -8.52
N GLN A 269 -25.99 -0.24 -7.82
CA GLN A 269 -26.22 0.19 -6.44
C GLN A 269 -27.07 1.45 -6.30
N LYS A 270 -27.11 2.31 -7.30
CA LYS A 270 -28.03 3.48 -7.29
C LYS A 270 -29.49 3.03 -7.30
N VAL A 271 -29.82 2.02 -8.10
CA VAL A 271 -31.17 1.45 -8.16
C VAL A 271 -31.53 0.82 -6.80
N THR A 272 -30.63 0.07 -6.22
CA THR A 272 -30.85 -0.60 -4.92
C THR A 272 -30.99 0.37 -3.75
N LYS A 273 -30.27 1.48 -3.73
CA LYS A 273 -30.47 2.54 -2.73
C LYS A 273 -31.87 3.16 -2.83
N GLN A 274 -32.40 3.33 -4.02
CA GLN A 274 -33.76 3.82 -4.19
C GLN A 274 -34.82 2.80 -3.73
N GLU A 275 -34.56 1.53 -3.93
CA GLU A 275 -35.43 0.45 -3.45
C GLU A 275 -35.37 0.31 -1.92
N ILE A 276 -34.18 0.33 -1.31
CA ILE A 276 -34.02 0.33 0.15
C ILE A 276 -34.72 1.55 0.78
N ASN A 277 -34.56 2.74 0.20
CA ASN A 277 -35.26 3.93 0.69
C ASN A 277 -36.80 3.81 0.53
N LYS A 278 -37.29 3.12 -0.50
CA LYS A 278 -38.72 2.83 -0.62
C LYS A 278 -39.20 1.83 0.45
N PHE A 279 -38.43 0.80 0.74
CA PHE A 279 -38.74 -0.14 1.83
C PHE A 279 -38.70 0.53 3.20
N GLN A 280 -37.72 1.39 3.47
CA GLN A 280 -37.65 2.15 4.72
C GLN A 280 -38.81 3.16 4.88
N GLN A 281 -39.30 3.74 3.78
CA GLN A 281 -40.48 4.62 3.79
C GLN A 281 -41.80 3.84 3.93
N MET A 282 -41.83 2.55 3.62
CA MET A 282 -43.01 1.70 3.83
C MET A 282 -43.12 1.16 5.25
N ASP A 283 -42.01 1.14 6.03
CA ASP A 283 -42.02 0.75 7.44
C ASP A 283 -42.38 1.90 8.40
N GLU A 284 -42.48 3.13 7.91
CA GLU A 284 -43.09 4.25 8.62
C GLU A 284 -44.62 4.22 8.44
N VAL A 285 -45.27 3.25 9.04
CA VAL A 285 -46.73 3.28 9.21
C VAL A 285 -47.06 4.40 10.20
N PRO A 286 -47.90 5.37 9.83
CA PRO A 286 -48.28 6.43 10.74
C PRO A 286 -48.98 5.83 11.98
N GLU A 287 -48.51 6.14 13.18
CA GLU A 287 -49.16 5.86 14.45
C GLU A 287 -50.47 6.65 14.63
N GLU A 288 -51.25 6.81 13.61
CA GLU A 288 -52.59 7.42 13.73
C GLU A 288 -53.62 6.41 13.23
N ILE A 289 -53.87 5.37 13.96
CA ILE A 289 -55.17 4.68 14.05
C ILE A 289 -55.05 3.65 15.23
N ILE A 290 -55.19 4.14 16.47
CA ILE A 290 -55.78 3.39 17.58
C ILE A 290 -56.64 4.35 18.41
#